data_60f715502686046c244174a6b2338a6c
#
_entry.id   60f715502686046c244174a6b2338a6c
#
_cell.length_a   1.000
_cell.length_b   1.000
_cell.length_c   1.000
_cell.angle_alpha   90.00
_cell.angle_beta   90.00
_cell.angle_gamma   90.00
#
_symmetry.space_group_name_H-M   'P 1'
#
loop_
_entity.id
_entity.type
_entity.pdbx_description
1 polymer ?
#
loop_
_entity_poly.entity_id
_entity_poly.type
_entity_poly.pdbx_seq_one_letter_code
_entity_poly.pdbx_strand_id
1 'polypeptide(L)'
;MRTTEHVVIVGGGTAGWLTAARLGAMADRRFDITLVESPSVPTVGVGEGTWPSMKATLQAIGLSERLLIAECDASLKQGTLFHGWRTGAADDTYLHPFSLPPEYASKNLAEYWRRDGLRYPFHEVVTPQALIATTHKAPKTADTPDYAFALNYGYHVDAVKFAALLRQHSISKFGVRHVEGHVAGVSSDAAGFLTSVELEGGNSLSGDFFVDCSGQKALLIGDHFKVPFESARQVLPNNRAVVAHVPYNEPNDEIHSCTQSSAQDCGWIWDIGLQSRRGIGYVHNADLVSEADATQTLRNYAEQSVGAKVAGD
;
A
#
# COMPACT_ATOMS: atom_id res chain seq x y z
N MET A 1 35.63 -3.33 -12.67
CA MET A 1 34.23 -2.87 -12.49
C MET A 1 34.27 -1.82 -11.39
N ARG A 2 33.76 -0.61 -11.64
CA ARG A 2 33.54 0.38 -10.57
C ARG A 2 32.43 -0.20 -9.66
N THR A 3 32.68 -0.35 -8.39
CA THR A 3 31.64 -0.70 -7.43
C THR A 3 30.79 0.54 -7.21
N THR A 4 29.46 0.44 -7.32
CA THR A 4 28.53 1.52 -6.99
C THR A 4 28.69 1.82 -5.50
N GLU A 5 29.09 3.03 -5.19
CA GLU A 5 29.37 3.42 -3.79
C GLU A 5 28.30 4.37 -3.26
N HIS A 6 27.81 5.30 -4.10
CA HIS A 6 26.85 6.31 -3.70
C HIS A 6 25.53 6.18 -4.47
N VAL A 7 24.44 5.92 -3.74
CA VAL A 7 23.07 5.82 -4.27
C VAL A 7 22.26 7.04 -3.85
N VAL A 8 21.67 7.72 -4.82
CA VAL A 8 20.74 8.84 -4.59
C VAL A 8 19.32 8.40 -4.88
N ILE A 9 18.44 8.47 -3.86
CA ILE A 9 17.02 8.15 -3.98
C ILE A 9 16.23 9.46 -4.02
N VAL A 10 15.43 9.64 -5.07
CA VAL A 10 14.61 10.84 -5.27
C VAL A 10 13.17 10.55 -4.90
N GLY A 11 12.70 11.13 -3.79
CA GLY A 11 11.34 10.97 -3.26
C GLY A 11 11.29 10.30 -1.89
N GLY A 12 10.68 10.97 -0.91
CA GLY A 12 10.59 10.58 0.50
C GLY A 12 9.27 9.92 0.91
N GLY A 13 8.48 9.42 -0.04
CA GLY A 13 7.32 8.60 0.25
C GLY A 13 7.70 7.18 0.72
N THR A 14 6.69 6.34 0.97
CA THR A 14 6.88 4.95 1.41
C THR A 14 7.85 4.18 0.50
N ALA A 15 7.76 4.36 -0.82
CA ALA A 15 8.64 3.67 -1.78
C ALA A 15 10.10 4.04 -1.60
N GLY A 16 10.40 5.34 -1.46
CA GLY A 16 11.78 5.82 -1.27
C GLY A 16 12.39 5.33 0.03
N TRP A 17 11.69 5.50 1.15
CA TRP A 17 12.20 5.07 2.45
C TRP A 17 12.30 3.55 2.58
N LEU A 18 11.38 2.79 1.95
CA LEU A 18 11.48 1.33 1.92
C LEU A 18 12.67 0.86 1.08
N THR A 19 12.93 1.53 -0.06
CA THR A 19 14.12 1.31 -0.89
C THR A 19 15.40 1.60 -0.12
N ALA A 20 15.47 2.74 0.57
CA ALA A 20 16.61 3.12 1.40
C ALA A 20 16.89 2.09 2.50
N ALA A 21 15.85 1.65 3.21
CA ALA A 21 15.95 0.62 4.24
C ALA A 21 16.45 -0.72 3.67
N ARG A 22 15.91 -1.13 2.52
CA ARG A 22 16.31 -2.41 1.87
C ARG A 22 17.76 -2.40 1.40
N LEU A 23 18.20 -1.33 0.77
CA LEU A 23 19.60 -1.17 0.34
C LEU A 23 20.53 -1.11 1.56
N GLY A 24 20.15 -0.35 2.59
CA GLY A 24 20.92 -0.24 3.83
C GLY A 24 21.02 -1.55 4.62
N ALA A 25 20.04 -2.45 4.49
CA ALA A 25 20.02 -3.75 5.14
C ALA A 25 20.81 -4.84 4.37
N MET A 26 21.32 -4.55 3.17
CA MET A 26 22.13 -5.52 2.43
C MET A 26 23.45 -5.77 3.17
N ALA A 27 23.79 -7.06 3.31
CA ALA A 27 24.94 -7.49 4.14
C ALA A 27 26.29 -6.93 3.64
N ASP A 28 26.43 -6.73 2.33
CA ASP A 28 27.55 -6.03 1.71
C ASP A 28 27.26 -4.52 1.67
N ARG A 29 27.46 -3.82 2.77
CA ARG A 29 27.29 -2.35 2.87
C ARG A 29 28.28 -1.61 1.94
N ARG A 30 28.05 -1.72 0.65
CA ARG A 30 28.86 -1.02 -0.37
C ARG A 30 28.23 0.30 -0.80
N PHE A 31 27.08 0.66 -0.16
CA PHE A 31 26.30 1.82 -0.59
C PHE A 31 26.33 2.91 0.49
N ASP A 32 26.77 4.08 0.10
CA ASP A 32 26.44 5.33 0.77
C ASP A 32 25.11 5.84 0.20
N ILE A 33 24.06 5.94 1.03
CA ILE A 33 22.70 6.19 0.57
C ILE A 33 22.30 7.60 0.97
N THR A 34 21.93 8.41 -0.01
CA THR A 34 21.28 9.70 0.20
C THR A 34 19.86 9.65 -0.33
N LEU A 35 18.89 10.05 0.48
CA LEU A 35 17.51 10.24 0.05
C LEU A 35 17.16 11.72 0.09
N VAL A 36 16.66 12.26 -1.03
CA VAL A 36 16.16 13.63 -1.14
C VAL A 36 14.63 13.62 -1.13
N GLU A 37 14.06 14.46 -0.29
CA GLU A 37 12.63 14.60 -0.07
C GLU A 37 12.20 16.06 -0.14
N SER A 38 11.15 16.35 -0.91
CA SER A 38 10.59 17.69 -0.95
C SER A 38 9.79 17.98 0.32
N PRO A 39 10.07 19.09 1.03
CA PRO A 39 9.34 19.46 2.24
C PRO A 39 7.90 19.92 1.97
N SER A 40 7.56 20.27 0.72
CA SER A 40 6.25 20.83 0.37
C SER A 40 5.34 19.87 -0.41
N VAL A 41 5.83 18.68 -0.80
CA VAL A 41 5.00 17.66 -1.44
C VAL A 41 4.47 16.71 -0.37
N PRO A 42 3.16 16.77 -0.05
CA PRO A 42 2.60 15.89 0.97
C PRO A 42 2.63 14.43 0.50
N THR A 43 2.88 13.52 1.43
CA THR A 43 2.65 12.10 1.18
C THR A 43 1.15 11.87 1.04
N VAL A 44 0.73 11.35 -0.10
CA VAL A 44 -0.66 10.92 -0.30
C VAL A 44 -0.85 9.64 0.50
N GLY A 45 -1.67 9.69 1.54
CA GLY A 45 -1.91 8.53 2.39
C GLY A 45 -3.33 8.51 2.93
N VAL A 46 -4.09 7.49 2.57
CA VAL A 46 -5.48 7.29 3.00
C VAL A 46 -5.65 6.07 3.90
N GLY A 47 -4.65 5.25 4.02
CA GLY A 47 -4.61 3.90 4.52
C GLY A 47 -4.25 2.94 3.40
N GLU A 48 -3.18 2.19 3.60
CA GLU A 48 -2.63 1.30 2.59
C GLU A 48 -2.80 -0.16 3.00
N GLY A 49 -3.16 -1.00 2.04
CA GLY A 49 -3.20 -2.45 2.24
C GLY A 49 -1.98 -3.13 1.63
N THR A 50 -1.21 -3.82 2.44
CA THR A 50 -0.03 -4.55 1.96
C THR A 50 -0.35 -5.99 1.58
N TRP A 51 0.56 -6.60 0.80
CA TRP A 51 0.59 -8.04 0.56
C TRP A 51 1.37 -8.77 1.65
N PRO A 52 1.18 -10.10 1.83
CA PRO A 52 1.93 -10.89 2.80
C PRO A 52 3.45 -10.86 2.64
N SER A 53 3.95 -10.60 1.44
CA SER A 53 5.39 -10.41 1.15
C SER A 53 6.01 -9.24 1.92
N MET A 54 5.22 -8.27 2.37
CA MET A 54 5.70 -7.16 3.18
C MET A 54 6.36 -7.65 4.48
N LYS A 55 5.86 -8.73 5.10
CA LYS A 55 6.48 -9.32 6.31
C LYS A 55 7.96 -9.67 6.09
N ALA A 56 8.25 -10.35 4.98
CA ALA A 56 9.64 -10.70 4.65
C ALA A 56 10.51 -9.45 4.41
N THR A 57 9.95 -8.41 3.82
CA THR A 57 10.64 -7.14 3.60
C THR A 57 10.96 -6.45 4.94
N LEU A 58 9.97 -6.33 5.82
CA LEU A 58 10.13 -5.71 7.13
C LEU A 58 11.11 -6.49 8.01
N GLN A 59 11.01 -7.82 7.99
CA GLN A 59 11.95 -8.70 8.68
C GLN A 59 13.38 -8.54 8.16
N ALA A 60 13.56 -8.44 6.86
CA ALA A 60 14.88 -8.27 6.24
C ALA A 60 15.54 -6.93 6.56
N ILE A 61 14.77 -5.86 6.77
CA ILE A 61 15.30 -4.58 7.27
C ILE A 61 15.43 -4.56 8.80
N GLY A 62 14.96 -5.62 9.48
CA GLY A 62 15.02 -5.76 10.93
C GLY A 62 14.17 -4.73 11.68
N LEU A 63 13.00 -4.41 11.12
CA LEU A 63 11.96 -3.62 11.79
C LEU A 63 11.10 -4.56 12.64
N SER A 64 10.79 -4.19 13.89
CA SER A 64 9.87 -4.97 14.72
C SER A 64 8.44 -4.84 14.24
N GLU A 65 7.72 -5.96 14.17
CA GLU A 65 6.30 -5.96 13.81
C GLU A 65 5.45 -5.24 14.85
N ARG A 66 5.78 -5.40 16.13
CA ARG A 66 5.09 -4.70 17.23
C ARG A 66 5.25 -3.19 17.10
N LEU A 67 6.44 -2.73 16.71
CA LEU A 67 6.68 -1.30 16.47
C LEU A 67 5.88 -0.80 15.27
N LEU A 68 5.82 -1.55 14.17
CA LEU A 68 4.97 -1.22 13.02
C LEU A 68 3.50 -1.07 13.44
N ILE A 69 2.97 -2.05 14.20
CA ILE A 69 1.57 -2.04 14.63
C ILE A 69 1.29 -0.82 15.50
N ALA A 70 2.17 -0.52 16.45
CA ALA A 70 1.99 0.59 17.39
C ALA A 70 2.12 1.97 16.72
N GLU A 71 3.14 2.16 15.87
CA GLU A 71 3.50 3.48 15.35
C GLU A 71 2.76 3.84 14.06
N CYS A 72 2.29 2.84 13.30
CA CYS A 72 1.66 3.06 11.99
C CYS A 72 0.14 2.91 12.01
N ASP A 73 -0.50 2.92 13.19
CA ASP A 73 -1.94 2.73 13.33
C ASP A 73 -2.41 1.43 12.64
N ALA A 74 -1.55 0.41 12.61
CA ALA A 74 -1.71 -0.72 11.73
C ALA A 74 -2.68 -1.77 12.27
N SER A 75 -3.40 -2.42 11.36
CA SER A 75 -4.20 -3.62 11.62
C SER A 75 -3.74 -4.78 10.73
N LEU A 76 -4.18 -6.00 11.07
CA LEU A 76 -3.79 -7.20 10.34
C LEU A 76 -4.79 -7.49 9.22
N LYS A 77 -4.31 -7.47 7.97
CA LYS A 77 -5.09 -7.74 6.77
C LYS A 77 -5.01 -9.21 6.39
N GLN A 78 -6.13 -9.91 6.29
CA GLN A 78 -6.19 -11.33 5.96
C GLN A 78 -6.60 -11.62 4.50
N GLY A 79 -6.97 -10.58 3.77
CA GLY A 79 -7.43 -10.70 2.40
C GLY A 79 -8.22 -9.48 1.95
N THR A 80 -9.00 -9.68 0.91
CA THR A 80 -9.97 -8.69 0.42
C THR A 80 -11.34 -9.36 0.33
N LEU A 81 -12.35 -8.74 0.92
CA LEU A 81 -13.73 -9.15 0.83
C LEU A 81 -14.41 -8.31 -0.27
N PHE A 82 -14.91 -8.97 -1.27
CA PHE A 82 -15.55 -8.36 -2.44
C PHE A 82 -17.06 -8.37 -2.29
N HIS A 83 -17.72 -7.25 -2.56
CA HIS A 83 -19.16 -7.06 -2.48
C HIS A 83 -19.72 -6.59 -3.82
N GLY A 84 -20.70 -7.29 -4.37
CA GLY A 84 -21.40 -6.91 -5.59
C GLY A 84 -20.63 -7.05 -6.91
N TRP A 85 -19.51 -7.77 -6.93
CA TRP A 85 -18.64 -7.83 -8.11
C TRP A 85 -19.07 -8.81 -9.20
N ARG A 86 -19.96 -9.77 -8.88
CA ARG A 86 -20.41 -10.79 -9.84
C ARG A 86 -21.80 -10.51 -10.40
N THR A 87 -22.74 -10.25 -9.51
CA THR A 87 -24.17 -10.12 -9.84
C THR A 87 -24.77 -8.81 -9.39
N GLY A 88 -24.12 -8.09 -8.47
CA GLY A 88 -24.66 -6.91 -7.80
C GLY A 88 -25.74 -7.20 -6.74
N ALA A 89 -26.06 -8.46 -6.49
CA ALA A 89 -27.04 -8.83 -5.45
C ALA A 89 -26.50 -8.56 -4.04
N ALA A 90 -27.38 -8.36 -3.07
CA ALA A 90 -27.01 -8.07 -1.68
C ALA A 90 -26.18 -9.17 -1.01
N ASP A 91 -26.35 -10.43 -1.44
CA ASP A 91 -25.62 -11.60 -0.97
C ASP A 91 -24.38 -11.94 -1.85
N ASP A 92 -24.10 -11.12 -2.87
CA ASP A 92 -22.94 -11.31 -3.74
C ASP A 92 -21.67 -10.88 -3.02
N THR A 93 -21.13 -11.80 -2.23
CA THR A 93 -19.89 -11.60 -1.50
C THR A 93 -18.94 -12.77 -1.70
N TYR A 94 -17.64 -12.48 -1.77
CA TYR A 94 -16.60 -13.50 -1.75
C TYR A 94 -15.29 -12.95 -1.19
N LEU A 95 -14.55 -13.82 -0.49
CA LEU A 95 -13.25 -13.50 0.06
C LEU A 95 -12.13 -13.98 -0.86
N HIS A 96 -11.13 -13.14 -1.06
CA HIS A 96 -9.82 -13.52 -1.57
C HIS A 96 -8.84 -13.60 -0.39
N PRO A 97 -8.63 -14.77 0.22
CA PRO A 97 -7.82 -14.94 1.42
C PRO A 97 -6.33 -14.94 1.09
N PHE A 98 -5.50 -14.63 2.07
CA PHE A 98 -4.04 -14.66 1.92
C PHE A 98 -3.42 -16.02 2.26
N SER A 99 -4.14 -16.89 2.96
CA SER A 99 -3.69 -18.28 3.15
C SER A 99 -4.04 -19.12 1.94
N LEU A 100 -3.03 -19.79 1.42
CA LEU A 100 -3.23 -20.72 0.31
C LEU A 100 -4.04 -21.93 0.76
N PRO A 101 -4.92 -22.46 -0.08
CA PRO A 101 -5.61 -23.72 0.20
C PRO A 101 -4.63 -24.88 0.41
N PRO A 102 -4.92 -25.84 1.27
CA PRO A 102 -4.11 -27.05 1.37
C PRO A 102 -3.95 -27.73 0.01
N GLU A 103 -2.76 -28.20 -0.29
CA GLU A 103 -2.45 -28.95 -1.51
C GLU A 103 -2.77 -28.22 -2.85
N TYR A 104 -2.90 -26.86 -2.83
CA TYR A 104 -3.26 -26.09 -4.02
C TYR A 104 -2.34 -26.33 -5.23
N ALA A 105 -1.07 -26.68 -4.99
CA ALA A 105 -0.10 -26.96 -6.06
C ALA A 105 -0.28 -28.34 -6.72
N SER A 106 -0.99 -29.26 -6.07
CA SER A 106 -1.13 -30.66 -6.52
C SER A 106 -2.57 -31.08 -6.83
N LYS A 107 -3.56 -30.30 -6.36
CA LYS A 107 -4.99 -30.62 -6.51
C LYS A 107 -5.78 -29.47 -7.07
N ASN A 108 -6.67 -29.76 -8.01
CA ASN A 108 -7.66 -28.79 -8.52
C ASN A 108 -8.87 -28.74 -7.56
N LEU A 109 -8.75 -27.96 -6.49
CA LEU A 109 -9.81 -27.85 -5.47
C LEU A 109 -11.13 -27.29 -6.03
N ALA A 110 -11.09 -26.48 -7.09
CA ALA A 110 -12.29 -25.98 -7.74
C ALA A 110 -13.11 -27.10 -8.39
N GLU A 111 -12.46 -28.12 -8.92
CA GLU A 111 -13.15 -29.30 -9.47
C GLU A 111 -13.85 -30.11 -8.38
N TYR A 112 -13.19 -30.34 -7.24
CA TYR A 112 -13.81 -31.02 -6.10
C TYR A 112 -15.01 -30.23 -5.57
N TRP A 113 -14.88 -28.92 -5.41
CA TRP A 113 -15.95 -28.05 -4.97
C TRP A 113 -17.17 -28.09 -5.91
N ARG A 114 -16.96 -28.07 -7.25
CA ARG A 114 -18.04 -28.22 -8.24
C ARG A 114 -18.74 -29.57 -8.14
N ARG A 115 -17.99 -30.63 -7.90
CA ARG A 115 -18.51 -31.99 -7.77
C ARG A 115 -19.36 -32.19 -6.52
N ASP A 116 -19.08 -31.44 -5.44
CA ASP A 116 -19.84 -31.43 -4.19
C ASP A 116 -21.13 -30.59 -4.27
N GLY A 117 -21.49 -30.08 -5.44
CA GLY A 117 -22.75 -29.40 -5.71
C GLY A 117 -22.80 -27.96 -5.22
N LEU A 118 -21.67 -27.32 -4.99
CA LEU A 118 -21.56 -25.88 -4.65
C LEU A 118 -22.30 -25.48 -3.36
N ARG A 119 -22.34 -26.36 -2.37
CA ARG A 119 -23.10 -26.20 -1.11
C ARG A 119 -22.68 -24.96 -0.30
N TYR A 120 -21.39 -24.65 -0.35
CA TYR A 120 -20.79 -23.55 0.41
C TYR A 120 -19.96 -22.68 -0.52
N PRO A 121 -19.78 -21.40 -0.20
CA PRO A 121 -18.85 -20.54 -0.94
C PRO A 121 -17.44 -21.16 -1.03
N PHE A 122 -16.79 -21.04 -2.18
CA PHE A 122 -15.50 -21.66 -2.41
C PHE A 122 -14.46 -21.28 -1.35
N HIS A 123 -14.41 -20.00 -0.97
CA HIS A 123 -13.46 -19.52 0.02
C HIS A 123 -13.66 -20.10 1.42
N GLU A 124 -14.86 -20.49 1.77
CA GLU A 124 -15.16 -21.14 3.06
C GLU A 124 -14.71 -22.61 3.10
N VAL A 125 -14.75 -23.27 1.94
CA VAL A 125 -14.39 -24.69 1.83
C VAL A 125 -12.87 -24.88 1.81
N VAL A 126 -12.14 -23.94 1.22
CA VAL A 126 -10.69 -24.13 0.94
C VAL A 126 -9.77 -23.55 2.01
N THR A 127 -10.27 -22.74 2.94
CA THR A 127 -9.43 -22.19 4.01
C THR A 127 -10.23 -21.80 5.25
N PRO A 128 -9.74 -22.08 6.46
CA PRO A 128 -10.35 -21.59 7.70
C PRO A 128 -10.23 -20.06 7.85
N GLN A 129 -9.40 -19.41 7.04
CA GLN A 129 -9.23 -17.95 7.09
C GLN A 129 -10.52 -17.20 6.80
N ALA A 130 -11.41 -17.75 5.97
CA ALA A 130 -12.70 -17.13 5.68
C ALA A 130 -13.50 -16.84 6.94
N LEU A 131 -13.65 -17.84 7.81
CA LEU A 131 -14.39 -17.69 9.08
C LEU A 131 -13.72 -16.68 10.02
N ILE A 132 -12.38 -16.74 10.14
CA ILE A 132 -11.61 -15.82 11.01
C ILE A 132 -11.74 -14.38 10.53
N ALA A 133 -11.58 -14.18 9.22
CA ALA A 133 -11.61 -12.85 8.61
C ALA A 133 -12.99 -12.21 8.63
N THR A 134 -14.06 -12.96 8.32
CA THR A 134 -15.42 -12.44 8.28
C THR A 134 -16.03 -12.22 9.67
N THR A 135 -15.44 -12.80 10.70
CA THR A 135 -15.78 -12.53 12.11
C THR A 135 -14.85 -11.52 12.78
N HIS A 136 -14.09 -10.78 11.98
CA HIS A 136 -13.16 -9.71 12.41
C HIS A 136 -12.13 -10.16 13.46
N LYS A 137 -11.78 -11.45 13.47
CA LYS A 137 -10.75 -11.98 14.37
C LYS A 137 -9.37 -11.85 13.75
N ALA A 138 -8.35 -11.70 14.59
CA ALA A 138 -6.97 -11.64 14.16
C ALA A 138 -6.45 -13.01 13.69
N PRO A 139 -5.51 -13.07 12.72
CA PRO A 139 -4.91 -14.32 12.22
C PRO A 139 -3.89 -14.92 13.18
N LYS A 140 -3.59 -14.24 14.29
CA LYS A 140 -2.63 -14.64 15.32
C LYS A 140 -3.03 -14.05 16.66
N THR A 141 -2.49 -14.60 17.75
CA THR A 141 -2.66 -14.07 19.11
C THR A 141 -1.59 -13.04 19.46
N ALA A 142 -1.80 -12.27 20.52
CA ALA A 142 -0.85 -11.26 20.99
C ALA A 142 0.52 -11.86 21.39
N ASP A 143 0.55 -13.12 21.83
CA ASP A 143 1.76 -13.81 22.25
C ASP A 143 2.53 -14.45 21.08
N THR A 144 1.95 -14.43 19.86
CA THR A 144 2.64 -14.96 18.68
C THR A 144 3.84 -14.07 18.35
N PRO A 145 5.03 -14.66 18.14
CA PRO A 145 6.23 -13.87 17.80
C PRO A 145 6.05 -13.00 16.54
N ASP A 146 6.85 -11.93 16.46
CA ASP A 146 6.88 -11.07 15.28
C ASP A 146 7.01 -11.91 13.99
N TYR A 147 6.16 -11.61 13.01
CA TYR A 147 6.10 -12.25 11.67
C TYR A 147 5.71 -13.73 11.64
N ALA A 148 5.59 -14.42 12.79
CA ALA A 148 5.07 -15.77 12.85
C ALA A 148 3.54 -15.77 12.64
N PHE A 149 3.02 -16.83 12.00
CA PHE A 149 1.60 -16.95 11.69
C PHE A 149 1.15 -18.40 11.52
N ALA A 150 -0.10 -18.66 11.86
CA ALA A 150 -0.82 -19.87 11.44
C ALA A 150 -1.62 -19.63 10.17
N LEU A 151 -2.25 -18.46 10.06
CA LEU A 151 -2.93 -17.97 8.86
C LEU A 151 -2.17 -16.78 8.31
N ASN A 152 -1.91 -16.77 7.00
CA ASN A 152 -1.11 -15.73 6.36
C ASN A 152 -1.84 -14.37 6.38
N TYR A 153 -1.08 -13.29 6.49
CA TYR A 153 -1.62 -11.92 6.57
C TYR A 153 -0.64 -10.90 5.99
N GLY A 154 -1.17 -9.76 5.63
CA GLY A 154 -0.47 -8.51 5.42
C GLY A 154 -0.92 -7.49 6.48
N TYR A 155 -0.80 -6.22 6.16
CA TYR A 155 -1.17 -5.12 7.05
C TYR A 155 -2.06 -4.11 6.33
N HIS A 156 -2.93 -3.45 7.08
CA HIS A 156 -3.38 -2.11 6.77
C HIS A 156 -2.52 -1.15 7.58
N VAL A 157 -2.03 -0.08 6.97
CA VAL A 157 -1.16 0.90 7.63
C VAL A 157 -1.56 2.32 7.25
N ASP A 158 -1.33 3.26 8.14
CA ASP A 158 -1.31 4.68 7.79
C ASP A 158 -0.02 4.96 7.01
N ALA A 159 -0.15 5.37 5.75
CA ALA A 159 0.99 5.55 4.86
C ALA A 159 1.95 6.65 5.31
N VAL A 160 1.41 7.73 5.90
CA VAL A 160 2.22 8.85 6.41
C VAL A 160 3.04 8.41 7.60
N LYS A 161 2.41 7.73 8.56
CA LYS A 161 3.09 7.18 9.73
C LYS A 161 4.11 6.12 9.34
N PHE A 162 3.77 5.27 8.36
CA PHE A 162 4.68 4.24 7.87
C PHE A 162 5.93 4.83 7.20
N ALA A 163 5.77 5.84 6.34
CA ALA A 163 6.91 6.54 5.75
C ALA A 163 7.79 7.19 6.82
N ALA A 164 7.19 7.82 7.84
CA ALA A 164 7.93 8.42 8.95
C ALA A 164 8.71 7.39 9.77
N LEU A 165 8.11 6.23 10.07
CA LEU A 165 8.77 5.13 10.77
C LEU A 165 9.95 4.58 9.96
N LEU A 166 9.76 4.36 8.66
CA LEU A 166 10.82 3.90 7.74
C LEU A 166 11.96 4.92 7.65
N ARG A 167 11.65 6.22 7.60
CA ARG A 167 12.63 7.29 7.61
C ARG A 167 13.49 7.21 8.85
N GLN A 168 12.87 7.22 10.05
CA GLN A 168 13.58 7.15 11.31
C GLN A 168 14.46 5.88 11.41
N HIS A 169 13.90 4.74 10.99
CA HIS A 169 14.61 3.46 10.98
C HIS A 169 15.82 3.48 10.03
N SER A 170 15.64 4.01 8.82
CA SER A 170 16.71 4.07 7.80
C SER A 170 17.85 4.98 8.22
N ILE A 171 17.55 6.14 8.81
CA ILE A 171 18.56 7.08 9.30
C ILE A 171 19.30 6.48 10.48
N SER A 172 18.57 6.00 11.51
CA SER A 172 19.17 5.56 12.77
C SER A 172 19.94 4.24 12.63
N LYS A 173 19.43 3.29 11.86
CA LYS A 173 20.01 1.94 11.76
C LYS A 173 21.02 1.78 10.64
N PHE A 174 20.77 2.44 9.51
CA PHE A 174 21.59 2.26 8.32
C PHE A 174 22.44 3.48 7.94
N GLY A 175 22.25 4.61 8.63
CA GLY A 175 23.02 5.83 8.39
C GLY A 175 22.63 6.51 7.05
N VAL A 176 21.40 6.30 6.57
CA VAL A 176 20.91 6.97 5.36
C VAL A 176 20.95 8.48 5.56
N ARG A 177 21.58 9.20 4.65
CA ARG A 177 21.60 10.66 4.66
C ARG A 177 20.27 11.20 4.11
N HIS A 178 19.52 11.90 4.94
CA HIS A 178 18.30 12.59 4.53
C HIS A 178 18.61 14.04 4.13
N VAL A 179 18.12 14.44 2.98
CA VAL A 179 18.25 15.81 2.45
C VAL A 179 16.85 16.34 2.13
N GLU A 180 16.48 17.42 2.78
CA GLU A 180 15.26 18.14 2.45
C GLU A 180 15.53 19.15 1.34
N GLY A 181 14.78 19.08 0.23
CA GLY A 181 14.94 19.99 -0.89
C GLY A 181 14.10 19.60 -2.09
N HIS A 182 13.69 20.60 -2.87
CA HIS A 182 13.06 20.39 -4.18
C HIS A 182 14.12 20.08 -5.23
N VAL A 183 13.93 19.00 -5.99
CA VAL A 183 14.73 18.73 -7.19
C VAL A 183 14.24 19.67 -8.30
N ALA A 184 15.16 20.55 -8.72
CA ALA A 184 14.91 21.56 -9.76
C ALA A 184 15.48 21.13 -11.13
N GLY A 185 16.45 20.21 -11.13
CA GLY A 185 17.11 19.75 -12.36
C GLY A 185 17.82 18.43 -12.16
N VAL A 186 18.28 17.86 -13.28
CA VAL A 186 19.03 16.61 -13.33
C VAL A 186 20.13 16.75 -14.38
N SER A 187 21.36 16.39 -14.03
CA SER A 187 22.51 16.42 -14.93
C SER A 187 22.92 15.02 -15.38
N SER A 188 23.37 14.94 -16.63
CA SER A 188 23.92 13.72 -17.24
C SER A 188 25.29 13.98 -17.85
N ASP A 189 26.11 12.94 -17.96
CA ASP A 189 27.37 12.97 -18.68
C ASP A 189 27.15 12.89 -20.21
N ALA A 190 28.25 12.95 -20.97
CA ALA A 190 28.21 12.87 -22.43
C ALA A 190 27.68 11.53 -22.96
N ALA A 191 27.66 10.48 -22.15
CA ALA A 191 27.13 9.16 -22.48
C ALA A 191 25.66 9.01 -22.09
N GLY A 192 25.06 10.03 -21.43
CA GLY A 192 23.68 10.05 -21.01
C GLY A 192 23.43 9.44 -19.64
N PHE A 193 24.45 9.06 -18.88
CA PHE A 193 24.26 8.58 -17.50
C PHE A 193 24.05 9.74 -16.55
N LEU A 194 23.14 9.57 -15.57
CA LEU A 194 22.91 10.56 -14.52
C LEU A 194 24.17 10.75 -13.67
N THR A 195 24.50 12.00 -13.39
CA THR A 195 25.65 12.39 -12.56
C THR A 195 25.23 13.10 -11.27
N SER A 196 24.13 13.86 -11.31
CA SER A 196 23.62 14.59 -10.15
C SER A 196 22.15 14.95 -10.30
N VAL A 197 21.51 15.21 -9.15
CA VAL A 197 20.26 15.95 -9.05
C VAL A 197 20.52 17.31 -8.42
N GLU A 198 19.92 18.36 -8.97
CA GLU A 198 20.09 19.74 -8.58
C GLU A 198 18.90 20.19 -7.76
N LEU A 199 19.16 20.81 -6.64
CA LEU A 199 18.13 21.29 -5.72
C LEU A 199 17.89 22.78 -5.93
N GLU A 200 16.66 23.22 -5.66
CA GLU A 200 16.39 24.64 -5.49
C GLU A 200 17.36 25.23 -4.46
N GLY A 201 17.89 26.43 -4.77
CA GLY A 201 18.95 27.04 -3.93
C GLY A 201 20.38 26.70 -4.32
N GLY A 202 20.58 25.92 -5.41
CA GLY A 202 21.87 25.71 -6.05
C GLY A 202 22.74 24.58 -5.51
N ASN A 203 22.27 23.83 -4.53
CA ASN A 203 22.94 22.62 -4.07
C ASN A 203 22.76 21.46 -5.07
N SER A 204 23.76 20.58 -5.17
CA SER A 204 23.71 19.41 -6.04
C SER A 204 24.07 18.14 -5.25
N LEU A 205 23.39 17.03 -5.57
CA LEU A 205 23.65 15.70 -5.01
C LEU A 205 24.17 14.80 -6.14
N SER A 206 25.45 14.52 -6.11
CA SER A 206 26.08 13.59 -7.05
C SER A 206 25.93 12.15 -6.56
N GLY A 207 25.89 11.19 -7.49
CA GLY A 207 25.81 9.77 -7.18
C GLY A 207 26.29 8.88 -8.31
N ASP A 208 26.55 7.62 -7.99
CA ASP A 208 26.91 6.59 -8.96
C ASP A 208 25.67 5.89 -9.52
N PHE A 209 24.56 5.89 -8.74
CA PHE A 209 23.29 5.29 -9.09
C PHE A 209 22.13 6.12 -8.55
N PHE A 210 21.04 6.23 -9.33
CA PHE A 210 19.86 7.02 -8.97
C PHE A 210 18.61 6.16 -8.99
N VAL A 211 17.74 6.33 -8.00
CA VAL A 211 16.45 5.64 -7.90
C VAL A 211 15.34 6.68 -7.95
N ASP A 212 14.45 6.57 -8.94
CA ASP A 212 13.28 7.44 -9.07
C ASP A 212 12.12 6.92 -8.23
N CYS A 213 11.92 7.53 -7.08
CA CYS A 213 10.79 7.32 -6.18
C CYS A 213 9.89 8.57 -6.09
N SER A 214 9.94 9.44 -7.10
CA SER A 214 9.19 10.71 -7.16
C SER A 214 7.70 10.56 -7.46
N GLY A 215 7.20 9.31 -7.51
CA GLY A 215 5.80 8.99 -7.73
C GLY A 215 5.33 9.36 -9.14
N GLN A 216 4.12 9.92 -9.24
CA GLN A 216 3.54 10.28 -10.54
C GLN A 216 4.30 11.39 -11.29
N LYS A 217 5.16 12.13 -10.61
CA LYS A 217 6.03 13.12 -11.25
C LYS A 217 7.06 12.48 -12.17
N ALA A 218 7.53 11.28 -11.84
CA ALA A 218 8.49 10.53 -12.64
C ALA A 218 9.69 11.41 -13.08
N LEU A 219 10.29 12.13 -12.11
CA LEU A 219 11.27 13.19 -12.36
C LEU A 219 12.48 12.72 -13.18
N LEU A 220 12.96 11.52 -12.92
CA LEU A 220 14.10 10.98 -13.65
C LEU A 220 13.66 10.28 -14.94
N ILE A 221 12.77 9.31 -14.85
CA ILE A 221 12.38 8.50 -16.01
C ILE A 221 11.48 9.28 -17.00
N GLY A 222 10.53 10.06 -16.49
CA GLY A 222 9.59 10.83 -17.31
C GLY A 222 10.16 12.18 -17.74
N ASP A 223 10.50 13.03 -16.74
CA ASP A 223 10.86 14.42 -17.03
C ASP A 223 12.26 14.57 -17.60
N HIS A 224 13.27 13.84 -17.11
CA HIS A 224 14.64 13.92 -17.63
C HIS A 224 14.84 13.04 -18.86
N PHE A 225 14.60 11.72 -18.75
CA PHE A 225 14.83 10.76 -19.84
C PHE A 225 13.75 10.79 -20.93
N LYS A 226 12.64 11.48 -20.70
CA LYS A 226 11.52 11.59 -21.66
C LYS A 226 10.95 10.23 -22.10
N VAL A 227 11.04 9.21 -21.22
CA VAL A 227 10.37 7.95 -21.49
C VAL A 227 8.86 8.20 -21.51
N PRO A 228 8.16 7.87 -22.62
CA PRO A 228 6.76 8.17 -22.74
C PRO A 228 5.91 7.36 -21.76
N PHE A 229 4.86 7.99 -21.21
CA PHE A 229 3.85 7.28 -20.45
C PHE A 229 2.91 6.51 -21.39
N GLU A 230 2.82 5.20 -21.24
CA GLU A 230 1.92 4.36 -21.99
C GLU A 230 0.56 4.25 -21.29
N SER A 231 -0.49 4.71 -21.95
CA SER A 231 -1.83 4.70 -21.38
C SER A 231 -2.45 3.30 -21.43
N ALA A 232 -2.84 2.78 -20.26
CA ALA A 232 -3.60 1.54 -20.15
C ALA A 232 -5.14 1.77 -20.07
N ARG A 233 -5.62 2.96 -20.38
CA ARG A 233 -7.01 3.40 -20.18
C ARG A 233 -8.06 2.52 -20.88
N GLN A 234 -7.71 1.87 -21.98
CA GLN A 234 -8.60 0.95 -22.68
C GLN A 234 -8.90 -0.33 -21.89
N VAL A 235 -8.00 -0.72 -20.97
CA VAL A 235 -8.11 -1.91 -20.11
C VAL A 235 -8.45 -1.53 -18.69
N LEU A 236 -7.90 -0.42 -18.21
CA LEU A 236 -8.08 0.12 -16.85
C LEU A 236 -8.71 1.53 -16.95
N PRO A 237 -10.04 1.62 -17.11
CA PRO A 237 -10.71 2.88 -17.42
C PRO A 237 -10.80 3.83 -16.23
N ASN A 238 -10.72 3.33 -15.00
CA ASN A 238 -10.80 4.15 -13.80
C ASN A 238 -9.51 4.96 -13.63
N ASN A 239 -9.65 6.28 -13.52
CA ASN A 239 -8.53 7.22 -13.57
C ASN A 239 -8.55 8.27 -12.47
N ARG A 240 -9.54 8.23 -11.56
CA ARG A 240 -9.63 9.11 -10.40
C ARG A 240 -10.07 8.37 -9.15
N ALA A 241 -9.76 8.98 -8.00
CA ALA A 241 -10.29 8.55 -6.72
C ALA A 241 -10.68 9.77 -5.87
N VAL A 242 -11.81 9.66 -5.20
CA VAL A 242 -12.19 10.52 -4.06
C VAL A 242 -11.92 9.72 -2.80
N VAL A 243 -11.35 10.36 -1.79
CA VAL A 243 -10.89 9.67 -0.58
C VAL A 243 -11.38 10.37 0.68
N ALA A 244 -11.59 9.63 1.75
CA ALA A 244 -11.98 10.18 3.05
C ALA A 244 -11.42 9.35 4.22
N HIS A 245 -11.23 10.03 5.34
CA HIS A 245 -10.96 9.41 6.63
C HIS A 245 -12.25 9.39 7.43
N VAL A 246 -12.68 8.22 7.89
CA VAL A 246 -13.90 8.04 8.66
C VAL A 246 -13.55 7.58 10.07
N PRO A 247 -13.82 8.37 11.10
CA PRO A 247 -13.60 7.94 12.48
C PRO A 247 -14.53 6.78 12.84
N TYR A 248 -14.15 5.97 13.80
CA TYR A 248 -15.05 5.02 14.45
C TYR A 248 -16.03 5.77 15.34
N ASN A 249 -17.25 5.22 15.50
CA ASN A 249 -18.27 5.82 16.36
C ASN A 249 -17.96 5.61 17.84
N GLU A 250 -17.50 4.40 18.16
CA GLU A 250 -17.19 3.99 19.51
C GLU A 250 -15.72 3.48 19.60
N PRO A 251 -15.06 3.66 20.75
CA PRO A 251 -13.67 3.22 20.93
C PRO A 251 -13.43 1.71 20.73
N ASN A 252 -14.49 0.90 20.82
CA ASN A 252 -14.42 -0.54 20.69
C ASN A 252 -15.10 -1.07 19.41
N ASP A 253 -15.34 -0.21 18.43
CA ASP A 253 -15.86 -0.66 17.14
C ASP A 253 -14.93 -1.70 16.52
N GLU A 254 -15.51 -2.69 15.86
CA GLU A 254 -14.75 -3.77 15.25
C GLU A 254 -13.93 -3.28 14.04
N ILE A 255 -12.65 -3.63 14.03
CA ILE A 255 -11.74 -3.35 12.93
C ILE A 255 -11.88 -4.47 11.90
N HIS A 256 -12.24 -4.15 10.67
CA HIS A 256 -12.27 -5.12 9.58
C HIS A 256 -10.88 -5.70 9.30
N SER A 257 -10.75 -7.01 9.43
CA SER A 257 -9.49 -7.72 9.16
C SER A 257 -9.26 -8.07 7.68
N CYS A 258 -10.10 -7.50 6.79
CA CYS A 258 -9.96 -7.54 5.34
C CYS A 258 -10.21 -6.15 4.77
N THR A 259 -9.54 -5.80 3.66
CA THR A 259 -10.01 -4.68 2.85
C THR A 259 -11.41 -5.01 2.33
N GLN A 260 -12.39 -4.14 2.54
CA GLN A 260 -13.69 -4.23 1.88
C GLN A 260 -13.56 -3.63 0.48
N SER A 261 -14.05 -4.30 -0.54
CA SER A 261 -14.03 -3.86 -1.93
C SER A 261 -15.43 -3.95 -2.50
N SER A 262 -16.13 -2.81 -2.56
CA SER A 262 -17.53 -2.73 -2.96
C SER A 262 -17.67 -2.20 -4.37
N ALA A 263 -18.23 -3.00 -5.29
CA ALA A 263 -18.51 -2.58 -6.65
C ALA A 263 -19.50 -1.41 -6.67
N GLN A 264 -19.31 -0.51 -7.62
CA GLN A 264 -20.18 0.60 -7.94
C GLN A 264 -20.43 0.61 -9.45
N ASP A 265 -21.45 1.31 -9.91
CA ASP A 265 -21.82 1.34 -11.36
C ASP A 265 -20.66 1.77 -12.26
N CYS A 266 -19.81 2.68 -11.81
CA CYS A 266 -18.70 3.23 -12.61
C CYS A 266 -17.34 3.13 -11.90
N GLY A 267 -17.16 2.11 -11.05
CA GLY A 267 -15.93 1.94 -10.30
C GLY A 267 -16.10 1.05 -9.07
N TRP A 268 -15.36 1.34 -8.00
CA TRP A 268 -15.43 0.56 -6.76
C TRP A 268 -14.89 1.34 -5.57
N ILE A 269 -15.40 1.01 -4.40
CA ILE A 269 -14.97 1.62 -3.13
C ILE A 269 -14.08 0.64 -2.38
N TRP A 270 -12.89 1.11 -1.96
CA TRP A 270 -12.13 0.41 -0.92
C TRP A 270 -12.46 0.97 0.46
N ASP A 271 -12.37 0.09 1.45
CA ASP A 271 -12.53 0.44 2.85
C ASP A 271 -11.52 -0.35 3.68
N ILE A 272 -10.66 0.37 4.37
CA ILE A 272 -9.50 -0.14 5.09
C ILE A 272 -9.64 0.26 6.56
N GLY A 273 -9.73 -0.74 7.44
CA GLY A 273 -9.76 -0.51 8.89
C GLY A 273 -8.35 -0.34 9.45
N LEU A 274 -8.05 0.83 10.01
CA LEU A 274 -6.90 1.10 10.88
C LEU A 274 -7.35 1.06 12.34
N GLN A 275 -6.42 1.20 13.30
CA GLN A 275 -6.80 1.18 14.73
C GLN A 275 -7.65 2.38 15.14
N SER A 276 -7.35 3.58 14.63
CA SER A 276 -8.01 4.82 15.03
C SER A 276 -9.14 5.27 14.11
N ARG A 277 -9.18 4.77 12.87
CA ARG A 277 -10.09 5.23 11.81
C ARG A 277 -10.21 4.25 10.69
N ARG A 278 -11.13 4.48 9.78
CA ARG A 278 -11.17 3.85 8.48
C ARG A 278 -10.62 4.78 7.42
N GLY A 279 -9.90 4.23 6.43
CA GLY A 279 -9.53 4.91 5.19
C GLY A 279 -10.42 4.39 4.07
N ILE A 280 -11.24 5.24 3.47
CA ILE A 280 -12.13 4.84 2.39
C ILE A 280 -11.83 5.64 1.12
N GLY A 281 -12.15 5.07 -0.03
CA GLY A 281 -12.03 5.81 -1.28
C GLY A 281 -12.78 5.16 -2.43
N TYR A 282 -13.32 6.00 -3.29
CA TYR A 282 -14.04 5.60 -4.50
C TYR A 282 -13.16 5.82 -5.73
N VAL A 283 -12.69 4.73 -6.31
CA VAL A 283 -11.99 4.71 -7.61
C VAL A 283 -13.04 4.69 -8.72
N HIS A 284 -13.01 5.68 -9.60
CA HIS A 284 -14.02 5.81 -10.64
C HIS A 284 -13.45 6.29 -11.98
N ASN A 285 -14.26 6.16 -13.01
CA ASN A 285 -13.98 6.73 -14.32
C ASN A 285 -14.54 8.17 -14.38
N ALA A 286 -13.64 9.15 -14.42
CA ALA A 286 -14.02 10.57 -14.44
C ALA A 286 -14.70 11.03 -15.74
N ASP A 287 -14.75 10.21 -16.79
CA ASP A 287 -15.54 10.50 -17.98
C ASP A 287 -17.01 10.16 -17.80
N LEU A 288 -17.34 9.30 -16.81
CA LEU A 288 -18.68 8.81 -16.55
C LEU A 288 -19.28 9.38 -15.27
N VAL A 289 -18.45 9.74 -14.28
CA VAL A 289 -18.89 10.23 -12.97
C VAL A 289 -18.18 11.54 -12.65
N SER A 290 -18.95 12.56 -12.32
CA SER A 290 -18.40 13.82 -11.84
C SER A 290 -17.79 13.68 -10.45
N GLU A 291 -16.88 14.57 -10.08
CA GLU A 291 -16.27 14.58 -8.73
C GLU A 291 -17.33 14.79 -7.63
N ALA A 292 -18.36 15.61 -7.90
CA ALA A 292 -19.47 15.84 -6.96
C ALA A 292 -20.29 14.57 -6.73
N ASP A 293 -20.63 13.82 -7.81
CA ASP A 293 -21.37 12.57 -7.70
C ASP A 293 -20.53 11.48 -7.04
N ALA A 294 -19.24 11.42 -7.35
CA ALA A 294 -18.30 10.48 -6.72
C ALA A 294 -18.19 10.76 -5.21
N THR A 295 -18.10 12.03 -4.82
CA THR A 295 -18.07 12.46 -3.41
C THR A 295 -19.36 12.07 -2.71
N GLN A 296 -20.51 12.30 -3.34
CA GLN A 296 -21.80 11.92 -2.74
C GLN A 296 -21.94 10.40 -2.60
N THR A 297 -21.48 9.63 -3.58
CA THR A 297 -21.46 8.16 -3.52
C THR A 297 -20.61 7.68 -2.34
N LEU A 298 -19.42 8.25 -2.16
CA LEU A 298 -18.55 7.88 -1.05
C LEU A 298 -19.14 8.27 0.32
N ARG A 299 -19.81 9.43 0.42
CA ARG A 299 -20.53 9.84 1.65
C ARG A 299 -21.65 8.85 1.98
N ASN A 300 -22.49 8.51 1.01
CA ASN A 300 -23.57 7.54 1.21
C ASN A 300 -23.04 6.19 1.68
N TYR A 301 -21.93 5.72 1.10
CA TYR A 301 -21.29 4.49 1.54
C TYR A 301 -20.82 4.58 3.00
N ALA A 302 -20.15 5.66 3.37
CA ALA A 302 -19.66 5.86 4.72
C ALA A 302 -20.81 5.87 5.74
N GLU A 303 -21.90 6.58 5.46
CA GLU A 303 -23.08 6.67 6.32
C GLU A 303 -23.78 5.32 6.49
N GLN A 304 -23.94 4.56 5.42
CA GLN A 304 -24.57 3.24 5.46
C GLN A 304 -23.75 2.20 6.20
N SER A 305 -22.42 2.25 6.04
CA SER A 305 -21.52 1.23 6.56
C SER A 305 -21.16 1.40 8.04
N VAL A 306 -21.42 2.57 8.64
CA VAL A 306 -20.98 2.88 10.02
C VAL A 306 -22.08 3.54 10.84
N GLY A 307 -23.17 4.00 10.22
CA GLY A 307 -24.15 4.86 10.89
C GLY A 307 -23.57 6.23 11.32
N ALA A 308 -22.40 6.59 10.79
CA ALA A 308 -21.66 7.79 11.17
C ALA A 308 -21.92 8.94 10.21
N LYS A 309 -22.04 10.14 10.76
CA LYS A 309 -21.92 11.37 9.97
C LYS A 309 -20.45 11.49 9.52
N VAL A 310 -20.19 11.49 8.23
CA VAL A 310 -18.86 11.85 7.68
C VAL A 310 -18.55 13.26 8.15
N ALA A 311 -17.47 13.44 8.87
CA ALA A 311 -16.99 14.77 9.22
C ALA A 311 -16.76 15.54 7.92
N GLY A 312 -17.46 16.66 7.77
CA GLY A 312 -17.42 17.47 6.56
C GLY A 312 -16.07 18.16 6.38
N ASP A 313 -15.73 18.37 5.11
CA ASP A 313 -14.64 19.13 4.47
C ASP A 313 -13.28 18.51 4.43
#